data_9b550436fe2a52ae13b90fb541614085
#
_entry.id   9b550436fe2a52ae13b90fb541614085
#
_cell.length_a   1.000
_cell.length_b   1.000
_cell.length_c   1.000
_cell.angle_alpha   90.00
_cell.angle_beta   90.00
_cell.angle_gamma   90.00
#
_symmetry.space_group_name_H-M   'P 1'
#
loop_
_entity.id
_entity.type
_entity.pdbx_description
1 polymer ?
#
loop_
_entity_poly.entity_id
_entity_poly.type
_entity_poly.pdbx_seq_one_letter_code
_entity_poly.pdbx_strand_id
1 'polypeptide(L)'
;FTVVKDEFIHNKVIAHRGAWKHYGNHQNSRHALRKAIELGCEGSEFDVWLTKDKYIAINHDYEYDGMIVELSKLSDMRRVVLEKGEVMATLDEYLNIIREQNRTRLVLELKSMPHNKIGLELTDAVVAMVHEMGAQAWVDYISFDYEVLKRVRALDPTAHIAYLGAVVPMDQQKIEGISGIDYHFSQFDKMPRLYDRARMLGLTINVWTVDDPKIMERMLDMGVDFITTDEPAMLLEMIEKRNKQ
;
A
#
# COMPACT_ATOMS: atom_id res chain seq x y z
N PHE A 1 -7.04 -2.27 -23.14
CA PHE A 1 -7.22 -1.03 -22.35
C PHE A 1 -5.91 -0.27 -22.36
N THR A 2 -5.89 0.90 -22.96
CA THR A 2 -4.78 1.85 -22.81
C THR A 2 -5.07 2.65 -21.56
N VAL A 3 -4.29 2.43 -20.50
CA VAL A 3 -4.42 3.22 -19.26
C VAL A 3 -3.83 4.60 -19.52
N VAL A 4 -4.66 5.61 -19.47
CA VAL A 4 -4.22 7.00 -19.50
C VAL A 4 -3.90 7.40 -18.06
N LYS A 5 -2.64 7.64 -17.74
CA LYS A 5 -2.18 7.99 -16.37
C LYS A 5 -2.90 9.21 -15.79
N ASP A 6 -3.38 10.11 -16.62
CA ASP A 6 -4.09 11.32 -16.21
C ASP A 6 -5.54 11.10 -15.75
N GLU A 7 -6.05 9.88 -15.83
CA GLU A 7 -7.40 9.52 -15.36
C GLU A 7 -7.45 9.08 -13.91
N PHE A 8 -6.29 8.78 -13.28
CA PHE A 8 -6.25 8.43 -11.88
C PHE A 8 -6.65 9.61 -10.98
N ILE A 9 -7.34 9.29 -9.89
CA ILE A 9 -7.74 10.29 -8.89
C ILE A 9 -6.50 10.78 -8.12
N HIS A 10 -6.44 12.09 -7.89
CA HIS A 10 -5.41 12.74 -7.09
C HIS A 10 -6.06 13.51 -5.93
N ASN A 11 -6.44 12.79 -4.88
CA ASN A 11 -7.06 13.35 -3.68
C ASN A 11 -6.32 13.03 -2.38
N LYS A 12 -5.13 12.45 -2.47
CA LYS A 12 -4.24 12.09 -1.34
C LYS A 12 -4.72 10.91 -0.49
N VAL A 13 -5.93 10.40 -0.67
CA VAL A 13 -6.53 9.41 0.22
C VAL A 13 -6.14 8.00 -0.17
N ILE A 14 -5.40 7.33 0.73
CA ILE A 14 -5.07 5.91 0.60
C ILE A 14 -5.83 5.13 1.68
N ALA A 15 -6.71 4.23 1.26
CA ALA A 15 -7.47 3.38 2.18
C ALA A 15 -6.55 2.28 2.74
N HIS A 16 -6.23 2.35 4.03
CA HIS A 16 -5.39 1.40 4.73
C HIS A 16 -6.06 0.02 4.80
N ARG A 17 -5.46 -0.99 4.17
CA ARG A 17 -6.05 -2.33 4.02
C ARG A 17 -7.42 -2.32 3.34
N GLY A 18 -7.64 -1.36 2.44
CA GLY A 18 -8.92 -1.08 1.83
C GLY A 18 -9.88 -0.28 2.71
N ALA A 19 -11.14 -0.14 2.27
CA ALA A 19 -12.19 0.51 3.05
C ALA A 19 -13.04 -0.56 3.76
N TRP A 20 -12.74 -0.83 5.02
CA TRP A 20 -13.31 -1.96 5.75
C TRP A 20 -14.08 -1.54 7.01
N LYS A 21 -13.55 -0.62 7.80
CA LYS A 21 -13.91 -0.36 9.20
C LYS A 21 -15.39 -0.09 9.47
N HIS A 22 -16.08 0.65 8.61
CA HIS A 22 -17.48 1.03 8.80
C HIS A 22 -18.45 0.33 7.83
N TYR A 23 -17.97 -0.64 7.06
CA TYR A 23 -18.72 -1.22 5.95
C TYR A 23 -19.00 -2.72 6.11
N GLY A 24 -18.64 -3.30 7.26
CA GLY A 24 -18.78 -4.73 7.50
C GLY A 24 -17.90 -5.57 6.58
N ASN A 25 -16.81 -5.01 6.08
CA ASN A 25 -15.81 -5.72 5.30
C ASN A 25 -14.66 -6.17 6.19
N HIS A 26 -14.04 -7.30 5.87
CA HIS A 26 -12.76 -7.66 6.45
C HIS A 26 -11.67 -6.76 5.86
N GLN A 27 -10.67 -6.36 6.68
CA GLN A 27 -9.46 -5.70 6.18
C GLN A 27 -8.74 -6.61 5.16
N ASN A 28 -8.05 -6.05 4.18
CA ASN A 28 -7.34 -6.82 3.17
C ASN A 28 -8.23 -7.83 2.41
N SER A 29 -9.49 -7.49 2.21
CA SER A 29 -10.47 -8.31 1.49
C SER A 29 -10.82 -7.71 0.13
N ARG A 30 -11.39 -8.52 -0.74
CA ARG A 30 -11.89 -8.04 -2.04
C ARG A 30 -13.00 -7.00 -1.89
N HIS A 31 -13.90 -7.18 -0.92
CA HIS A 31 -14.94 -6.18 -0.61
C HIS A 31 -14.33 -4.86 -0.11
N ALA A 32 -13.27 -4.91 0.69
CA ALA A 32 -12.58 -3.69 1.15
C ALA A 32 -11.92 -2.94 0.00
N LEU A 33 -11.32 -3.64 -0.96
CA LEU A 33 -10.77 -3.03 -2.18
C LEU A 33 -11.88 -2.40 -3.03
N ARG A 34 -12.96 -3.15 -3.31
CA ARG A 34 -14.09 -2.62 -4.10
C ARG A 34 -14.73 -1.40 -3.44
N LYS A 35 -14.80 -1.38 -2.10
CA LYS A 35 -15.33 -0.22 -1.36
C LYS A 35 -14.41 0.99 -1.46
N ALA A 36 -13.09 0.82 -1.42
CA ALA A 36 -12.14 1.91 -1.63
C ALA A 36 -12.30 2.52 -3.04
N ILE A 37 -12.49 1.68 -4.06
CA ILE A 37 -12.76 2.12 -5.43
C ILE A 37 -14.10 2.88 -5.51
N GLU A 38 -15.15 2.35 -4.90
CA GLU A 38 -16.48 2.99 -4.87
C GLU A 38 -16.45 4.37 -4.21
N LEU A 39 -15.70 4.52 -3.11
CA LEU A 39 -15.53 5.78 -2.40
C LEU A 39 -14.71 6.81 -3.22
N GLY A 40 -13.97 6.38 -4.23
CA GLY A 40 -13.11 7.24 -5.02
C GLY A 40 -11.81 7.60 -4.33
N CYS A 41 -11.24 6.70 -3.54
CA CYS A 41 -9.90 6.87 -2.99
C CYS A 41 -8.84 6.91 -4.10
N GLU A 42 -7.79 7.69 -3.93
CA GLU A 42 -6.63 7.70 -4.83
C GLU A 42 -5.94 6.35 -4.88
N GLY A 43 -5.86 5.67 -3.74
CA GLY A 43 -5.30 4.34 -3.66
C GLY A 43 -5.95 3.48 -2.58
N SER A 44 -5.72 2.18 -2.68
CA SER A 44 -6.03 1.18 -1.67
C SER A 44 -4.75 0.43 -1.32
N GLU A 45 -4.36 0.49 -0.06
CA GLU A 45 -3.17 -0.19 0.46
C GLU A 45 -3.55 -1.61 0.88
N PHE A 46 -2.63 -2.55 0.70
CA PHE A 46 -2.79 -3.95 1.11
C PHE A 46 -1.43 -4.63 1.29
N ASP A 47 -1.44 -5.76 1.98
CA ASP A 47 -0.24 -6.48 2.42
C ASP A 47 -0.16 -7.87 1.80
N VAL A 48 1.03 -8.29 1.36
CA VAL A 48 1.24 -9.61 0.77
C VAL A 48 2.34 -10.41 1.44
N TRP A 49 2.10 -11.73 1.50
CA TRP A 49 3.04 -12.75 1.94
C TRP A 49 3.08 -13.89 0.92
N LEU A 50 4.21 -14.59 0.83
CA LEU A 50 4.32 -15.81 0.03
C LEU A 50 3.94 -17.03 0.87
N THR A 51 2.95 -17.82 0.43
CA THR A 51 2.56 -19.04 1.11
C THR A 51 3.55 -20.17 0.87
N LYS A 52 3.44 -21.27 1.65
CA LYS A 52 4.27 -22.46 1.47
C LYS A 52 4.18 -23.03 0.06
N ASP A 53 3.00 -23.01 -0.53
CA ASP A 53 2.71 -23.50 -1.90
C ASP A 53 2.79 -22.38 -2.97
N LYS A 54 3.48 -21.26 -2.62
CA LYS A 54 3.87 -20.19 -3.54
C LYS A 54 2.73 -19.34 -4.11
N TYR A 55 1.59 -19.30 -3.43
CA TYR A 55 0.59 -18.27 -3.69
C TYR A 55 0.97 -16.95 -3.01
N ILE A 56 0.58 -15.83 -3.62
CA ILE A 56 0.75 -14.50 -3.03
C ILE A 56 -0.54 -14.17 -2.30
N ALA A 57 -0.52 -14.40 -0.98
CA ALA A 57 -1.66 -14.22 -0.10
C ALA A 57 -1.73 -12.81 0.48
N ILE A 58 -2.94 -12.28 0.64
CA ILE A 58 -3.18 -10.95 1.18
C ILE A 58 -3.56 -11.05 2.65
N ASN A 59 -2.66 -10.63 3.52
CA ASN A 59 -2.82 -10.57 4.97
C ASN A 59 -1.80 -9.61 5.56
N HIS A 60 -2.17 -8.87 6.61
CA HIS A 60 -1.22 -7.97 7.26
C HIS A 60 -0.22 -8.73 8.14
N ASP A 61 -0.74 -9.59 9.02
CA ASP A 61 0.08 -10.26 10.02
C ASP A 61 0.82 -11.46 9.42
N TYR A 62 1.94 -11.82 10.04
CA TYR A 62 2.69 -13.03 9.74
C TYR A 62 1.87 -14.29 10.01
N GLU A 63 0.94 -14.21 10.96
CA GLU A 63 0.01 -15.26 11.36
C GLU A 63 -1.41 -14.97 10.89
N TYR A 64 -2.14 -16.02 10.52
CA TYR A 64 -3.53 -15.98 10.12
C TYR A 64 -4.28 -17.14 10.76
N ASP A 65 -5.20 -16.84 11.70
CA ASP A 65 -6.00 -17.83 12.43
C ASP A 65 -5.16 -18.99 13.00
N GLY A 66 -4.05 -18.67 13.69
CA GLY A 66 -3.12 -19.64 14.28
C GLY A 66 -2.16 -20.32 13.29
N MET A 67 -2.24 -19.97 12.00
CA MET A 67 -1.36 -20.51 10.96
C MET A 67 -0.30 -19.47 10.56
N ILE A 68 0.97 -19.87 10.49
CA ILE A 68 2.01 -19.02 9.92
C ILE A 68 1.86 -19.03 8.41
N VAL A 69 1.63 -17.87 7.80
CA VAL A 69 1.29 -17.75 6.37
C VAL A 69 2.36 -18.39 5.48
N GLU A 70 3.64 -18.09 5.71
CA GLU A 70 4.76 -18.63 4.93
C GLU A 70 4.96 -20.14 5.08
N LEU A 71 4.41 -20.75 6.11
CA LEU A 71 4.50 -22.18 6.40
C LEU A 71 3.21 -22.96 6.09
N SER A 72 2.18 -22.28 5.62
CA SER A 72 0.84 -22.85 5.41
C SER A 72 0.45 -22.84 3.92
N LYS A 73 -0.39 -23.78 3.53
CA LYS A 73 -0.98 -23.80 2.19
C LYS A 73 -2.16 -22.85 2.12
N LEU A 74 -2.34 -22.20 0.98
CA LEU A 74 -3.48 -21.32 0.73
C LEU A 74 -4.83 -22.04 1.00
N SER A 75 -4.97 -23.28 0.58
CA SER A 75 -6.20 -24.07 0.77
C SER A 75 -6.57 -24.25 2.24
N ASP A 76 -5.59 -24.36 3.15
CA ASP A 76 -5.84 -24.49 4.57
C ASP A 76 -6.32 -23.17 5.18
N MET A 77 -5.69 -22.05 4.81
CA MET A 77 -6.10 -20.72 5.24
C MET A 77 -7.48 -20.33 4.70
N ARG A 78 -7.83 -20.76 3.49
CA ARG A 78 -9.14 -20.50 2.89
C ARG A 78 -10.29 -21.29 3.50
N ARG A 79 -10.05 -22.17 4.47
CA ARG A 79 -11.11 -22.77 5.30
C ARG A 79 -11.72 -21.76 6.28
N VAL A 80 -10.98 -20.72 6.60
CA VAL A 80 -11.48 -19.62 7.46
C VAL A 80 -12.36 -18.72 6.62
N VAL A 81 -13.62 -18.60 7.03
CA VAL A 81 -14.62 -17.75 6.38
C VAL A 81 -14.64 -16.41 7.10
N LEU A 82 -14.43 -15.37 6.34
CA LEU A 82 -14.41 -13.97 6.78
C LEU A 82 -15.81 -13.33 6.64
N GLU A 83 -15.91 -12.06 7.01
CA GLU A 83 -17.13 -11.26 6.84
C GLU A 83 -17.63 -11.33 5.39
N LYS A 84 -18.94 -11.35 5.23
CA LYS A 84 -19.63 -11.48 3.93
C LYS A 84 -19.29 -12.75 3.14
N GLY A 85 -18.83 -13.80 3.84
CA GLY A 85 -18.51 -15.06 3.23
C GLY A 85 -17.23 -15.07 2.40
N GLU A 86 -16.37 -14.06 2.56
CA GLU A 86 -15.07 -14.05 1.93
C GLU A 86 -14.10 -15.05 2.53
N VAL A 87 -13.09 -15.38 1.78
CA VAL A 87 -11.90 -16.11 2.23
C VAL A 87 -10.67 -15.26 1.94
N MET A 88 -9.50 -15.67 2.45
CA MET A 88 -8.24 -14.98 2.16
C MET A 88 -8.10 -14.70 0.67
N ALA A 89 -7.86 -13.43 0.33
CA ALA A 89 -7.63 -13.00 -1.04
C ALA A 89 -6.19 -13.28 -1.50
N THR A 90 -5.99 -13.31 -2.81
CA THR A 90 -4.69 -13.43 -3.46
C THR A 90 -4.42 -12.25 -4.39
N LEU A 91 -3.16 -12.02 -4.74
CA LEU A 91 -2.75 -10.89 -5.57
C LEU A 91 -3.41 -10.89 -6.95
N ASP A 92 -3.51 -12.04 -7.61
CA ASP A 92 -4.17 -12.16 -8.92
C ASP A 92 -5.64 -11.70 -8.85
N GLU A 93 -6.35 -12.05 -7.78
CA GLU A 93 -7.72 -11.59 -7.56
C GLU A 93 -7.79 -10.06 -7.40
N TYR A 94 -6.86 -9.44 -6.66
CA TYR A 94 -6.77 -7.99 -6.53
C TYR A 94 -6.42 -7.31 -7.85
N LEU A 95 -5.48 -7.86 -8.60
CA LEU A 95 -5.10 -7.31 -9.91
C LEU A 95 -6.25 -7.40 -10.93
N ASN A 96 -7.04 -8.45 -10.89
CA ASN A 96 -8.25 -8.54 -11.71
C ASN A 96 -9.26 -7.43 -11.37
N ILE A 97 -9.49 -7.20 -10.09
CA ILE A 97 -10.42 -6.14 -9.65
C ILE A 97 -9.92 -4.76 -10.05
N ILE A 98 -8.64 -4.44 -9.76
CA ILE A 98 -8.13 -3.08 -10.00
C ILE A 98 -8.14 -2.72 -11.49
N ARG A 99 -7.91 -3.67 -12.36
CA ARG A 99 -7.89 -3.48 -13.81
C ARG A 99 -9.27 -3.25 -14.44
N GLU A 100 -10.36 -3.43 -13.70
CA GLU A 100 -11.72 -3.11 -14.16
C GLU A 100 -11.95 -1.59 -14.27
N GLN A 101 -11.04 -0.77 -13.72
CA GLN A 101 -11.17 0.68 -13.65
C GLN A 101 -9.79 1.35 -13.76
N ASN A 102 -9.75 2.67 -13.89
CA ASN A 102 -8.53 3.47 -14.06
C ASN A 102 -8.50 4.73 -13.16
N ARG A 103 -9.17 4.71 -12.02
CA ARG A 103 -9.29 5.86 -11.11
C ARG A 103 -8.51 5.64 -9.82
N THR A 104 -8.64 4.47 -9.19
CA THR A 104 -7.97 4.10 -7.95
C THR A 104 -6.78 3.20 -8.25
N ARG A 105 -5.65 3.44 -7.56
CA ARG A 105 -4.44 2.63 -7.65
C ARG A 105 -4.30 1.67 -6.47
N LEU A 106 -3.35 0.78 -6.55
CA LEU A 106 -2.93 -0.12 -5.47
C LEU A 106 -1.62 0.37 -4.86
N VAL A 107 -1.54 0.34 -3.54
CA VAL A 107 -0.29 0.50 -2.78
C VAL A 107 -0.01 -0.85 -2.11
N LEU A 108 0.94 -1.58 -2.65
CA LEU A 108 1.27 -2.95 -2.28
C LEU A 108 2.43 -2.98 -1.29
N GLU A 109 2.18 -3.42 -0.05
CA GLU A 109 3.24 -3.67 0.91
C GLU A 109 3.80 -5.08 0.77
N LEU A 110 5.08 -5.15 0.42
CA LEU A 110 5.83 -6.39 0.41
C LEU A 110 6.28 -6.71 1.84
N LYS A 111 5.62 -7.69 2.46
CA LYS A 111 5.96 -8.17 3.79
C LYS A 111 7.19 -9.07 3.73
N SER A 112 8.03 -8.97 4.73
CA SER A 112 9.25 -9.78 4.85
C SER A 112 9.59 -9.96 6.32
N MET A 113 9.98 -11.17 6.69
CA MET A 113 10.59 -11.40 7.98
C MET A 113 12.08 -11.04 7.95
N PRO A 114 12.60 -10.39 9.01
CA PRO A 114 14.02 -10.08 9.08
C PRO A 114 14.90 -11.30 8.82
N HIS A 115 15.94 -11.11 8.01
CA HIS A 115 16.91 -12.16 7.65
C HIS A 115 16.36 -13.37 6.88
N ASN A 116 15.20 -13.22 6.26
CA ASN A 116 14.51 -14.26 5.51
C ASN A 116 14.67 -14.00 3.99
N LYS A 117 15.15 -15.02 3.27
CA LYS A 117 15.25 -14.94 1.80
C LYS A 117 13.88 -14.98 1.09
N ILE A 118 12.83 -15.36 1.80
CA ILE A 118 11.46 -15.43 1.26
C ILE A 118 10.98 -14.06 0.79
N GLY A 119 11.42 -12.97 1.42
CA GLY A 119 11.08 -11.61 0.99
C GLY A 119 11.53 -11.30 -0.44
N LEU A 120 12.71 -11.75 -0.85
CA LEU A 120 13.20 -11.58 -2.23
C LEU A 120 12.46 -12.51 -3.20
N GLU A 121 12.16 -13.74 -2.80
CA GLU A 121 11.34 -14.67 -3.59
C GLU A 121 9.92 -14.13 -3.78
N LEU A 122 9.30 -13.61 -2.72
CA LEU A 122 8.01 -12.91 -2.78
C LEU A 122 8.07 -11.73 -3.76
N THR A 123 9.11 -10.92 -3.69
CA THR A 123 9.30 -9.75 -4.56
C THR A 123 9.37 -10.16 -6.02
N ASP A 124 10.15 -11.17 -6.36
CA ASP A 124 10.26 -11.68 -7.72
C ASP A 124 8.91 -12.18 -8.24
N ALA A 125 8.16 -12.92 -7.41
CA ALA A 125 6.84 -13.44 -7.78
C ALA A 125 5.81 -12.33 -7.97
N VAL A 126 5.80 -11.34 -7.09
CA VAL A 126 4.87 -10.20 -7.16
C VAL A 126 5.11 -9.35 -8.41
N VAL A 127 6.35 -8.93 -8.64
CA VAL A 127 6.69 -8.11 -9.80
C VAL A 127 6.42 -8.85 -11.11
N ALA A 128 6.76 -10.15 -11.18
CA ALA A 128 6.44 -10.98 -12.33
C ALA A 128 4.94 -11.03 -12.60
N MET A 129 4.10 -11.26 -11.60
CA MET A 129 2.65 -11.32 -11.76
C MET A 129 2.07 -9.96 -12.21
N VAL A 130 2.53 -8.86 -11.61
CA VAL A 130 2.10 -7.50 -12.01
C VAL A 130 2.42 -7.25 -13.49
N HIS A 131 3.61 -7.64 -13.96
CA HIS A 131 4.02 -7.49 -15.35
C HIS A 131 3.26 -8.41 -16.30
N GLU A 132 3.11 -9.68 -15.95
CA GLU A 132 2.38 -10.67 -16.76
C GLU A 132 0.91 -10.27 -16.94
N MET A 133 0.30 -9.70 -15.92
CA MET A 133 -1.08 -9.22 -15.98
C MET A 133 -1.21 -7.80 -16.57
N GLY A 134 -0.09 -7.16 -16.94
CA GLY A 134 -0.09 -5.79 -17.49
C GLY A 134 -0.63 -4.73 -16.52
N ALA A 135 -0.38 -4.90 -15.22
CA ALA A 135 -0.97 -4.08 -14.16
C ALA A 135 -0.02 -3.00 -13.60
N GLN A 136 1.14 -2.77 -14.21
CA GLN A 136 2.19 -1.87 -13.70
C GLN A 136 1.66 -0.45 -13.43
N ALA A 137 0.75 0.05 -14.27
CA ALA A 137 0.23 1.40 -14.14
C ALA A 137 -0.59 1.63 -12.86
N TRP A 138 -1.12 0.56 -12.28
CA TRP A 138 -1.95 0.63 -11.05
C TRP A 138 -1.18 0.43 -9.75
N VAL A 139 0.06 -0.08 -9.78
CA VAL A 139 0.72 -0.62 -8.59
C VAL A 139 1.92 0.23 -8.20
N ASP A 140 1.88 0.77 -6.97
CA ASP A 140 3.02 1.30 -6.24
C ASP A 140 3.45 0.27 -5.19
N TYR A 141 4.74 0.22 -4.85
CA TYR A 141 5.27 -0.72 -3.86
C TYR A 141 5.80 0.00 -2.63
N ILE A 142 5.53 -0.57 -1.46
CA ILE A 142 6.08 -0.11 -0.19
C ILE A 142 6.64 -1.30 0.60
N SER A 143 7.64 -1.08 1.44
CA SER A 143 8.16 -2.10 2.34
C SER A 143 8.98 -1.46 3.48
N PHE A 144 9.02 -2.15 4.62
CA PHE A 144 10.01 -1.92 5.69
C PHE A 144 11.37 -2.56 5.36
N ASP A 145 11.38 -3.56 4.48
CA ASP A 145 12.61 -4.22 4.04
C ASP A 145 13.23 -3.45 2.86
N TYR A 146 14.32 -2.78 3.15
CA TYR A 146 15.00 -1.94 2.17
C TYR A 146 15.61 -2.75 1.00
N GLU A 147 16.09 -3.97 1.26
CA GLU A 147 16.63 -4.86 0.21
C GLU A 147 15.52 -5.30 -0.77
N VAL A 148 14.30 -5.51 -0.25
CA VAL A 148 13.12 -5.78 -1.08
C VAL A 148 12.84 -4.63 -2.04
N LEU A 149 12.90 -3.38 -1.58
CA LEU A 149 12.71 -2.21 -2.44
C LEU A 149 13.79 -2.06 -3.51
N LYS A 150 15.04 -2.32 -3.15
CA LYS A 150 16.14 -2.34 -4.14
C LYS A 150 15.90 -3.43 -5.19
N ARG A 151 15.37 -4.58 -4.78
CA ARG A 151 15.02 -5.66 -5.71
C ARG A 151 13.89 -5.24 -6.64
N VAL A 152 12.84 -4.57 -6.15
CA VAL A 152 11.79 -4.01 -7.02
C VAL A 152 12.38 -3.06 -8.05
N ARG A 153 13.25 -2.13 -7.62
CA ARG A 153 13.89 -1.17 -8.53
C ARG A 153 14.72 -1.87 -9.63
N ALA A 154 15.41 -2.95 -9.29
CA ALA A 154 16.17 -3.72 -10.26
C ALA A 154 15.28 -4.43 -11.29
N LEU A 155 14.10 -4.92 -10.86
CA LEU A 155 13.14 -5.64 -11.70
C LEU A 155 12.23 -4.71 -12.51
N ASP A 156 11.92 -3.54 -11.98
CA ASP A 156 11.07 -2.52 -12.61
C ASP A 156 11.66 -1.12 -12.39
N PRO A 157 12.44 -0.61 -13.35
CA PRO A 157 13.04 0.72 -13.25
C PRO A 157 12.03 1.87 -13.17
N THR A 158 10.79 1.65 -13.59
CA THR A 158 9.74 2.68 -13.66
C THR A 158 8.77 2.66 -12.48
N ALA A 159 8.83 1.64 -11.62
CA ALA A 159 7.94 1.52 -10.48
C ALA A 159 8.12 2.67 -9.48
N HIS A 160 7.00 3.16 -8.93
CA HIS A 160 7.04 4.01 -7.74
C HIS A 160 7.22 3.13 -6.52
N ILE A 161 8.30 3.37 -5.77
CA ILE A 161 8.64 2.62 -4.56
C ILE A 161 8.87 3.58 -3.39
N ALA A 162 8.32 3.26 -2.22
CA ALA A 162 8.48 4.08 -1.02
C ALA A 162 8.92 3.24 0.19
N TYR A 163 9.81 3.81 0.98
CA TYR A 163 10.38 3.17 2.15
C TYR A 163 9.56 3.49 3.41
N LEU A 164 9.14 2.44 4.12
CA LEU A 164 8.37 2.56 5.38
C LEU A 164 9.24 2.79 6.61
N GLY A 165 10.48 2.33 6.58
CA GLY A 165 11.42 2.49 7.69
C GLY A 165 12.16 3.81 7.67
N ALA A 166 12.35 4.41 8.84
CA ALA A 166 13.09 5.67 8.98
C ALA A 166 14.57 5.47 9.36
N VAL A 167 15.16 4.33 9.01
CA VAL A 167 16.54 3.96 9.40
C VAL A 167 17.54 4.38 8.32
N VAL A 168 17.21 4.15 7.05
CA VAL A 168 18.08 4.51 5.93
C VAL A 168 17.97 6.01 5.64
N PRO A 169 19.09 6.75 5.58
CA PRO A 169 19.06 8.19 5.28
C PRO A 169 18.40 8.51 3.94
N MET A 170 17.61 9.57 3.88
CA MET A 170 16.87 9.96 2.65
C MET A 170 17.80 10.27 1.47
N ASP A 171 19.00 10.79 1.70
CA ASP A 171 20.00 11.01 0.65
C ASP A 171 20.40 9.70 -0.02
N GLN A 172 20.66 8.67 0.78
CA GLN A 172 20.96 7.34 0.28
C GLN A 172 19.76 6.74 -0.47
N GLN A 173 18.56 6.88 0.08
CA GLN A 173 17.34 6.45 -0.60
C GLN A 173 17.22 7.07 -2.00
N LYS A 174 17.46 8.37 -2.12
CA LYS A 174 17.40 9.08 -3.40
C LYS A 174 18.44 8.55 -4.40
N ILE A 175 19.67 8.37 -3.95
CA ILE A 175 20.76 7.83 -4.81
C ILE A 175 20.43 6.41 -5.29
N GLU A 176 19.84 5.59 -4.46
CA GLU A 176 19.48 4.20 -4.76
C GLU A 176 18.14 4.04 -5.48
N GLY A 177 17.49 5.16 -5.86
CA GLY A 177 16.31 5.15 -6.71
C GLY A 177 14.99 4.92 -5.99
N ILE A 178 14.94 5.16 -4.67
CA ILE A 178 13.68 5.21 -3.92
C ILE A 178 12.90 6.44 -4.35
N SER A 179 11.59 6.31 -4.59
CA SER A 179 10.73 7.37 -5.10
C SER A 179 10.15 8.25 -3.99
N GLY A 180 9.96 7.70 -2.80
CA GLY A 180 9.34 8.40 -1.71
C GLY A 180 9.56 7.78 -0.34
N ILE A 181 9.18 8.54 0.68
CA ILE A 181 9.07 8.08 2.06
C ILE A 181 7.61 7.79 2.39
N ASP A 182 7.38 6.76 3.19
CA ASP A 182 6.06 6.39 3.71
C ASP A 182 6.19 6.12 5.21
N TYR A 183 6.19 7.20 6.00
CA TYR A 183 6.56 7.16 7.40
C TYR A 183 5.37 7.31 8.33
N HIS A 184 5.47 6.71 9.51
CA HIS A 184 4.54 7.00 10.58
C HIS A 184 4.53 8.51 10.88
N PHE A 185 3.37 9.12 11.04
CA PHE A 185 3.21 10.57 11.18
C PHE A 185 4.02 11.17 12.34
N SER A 186 4.29 10.38 13.39
CA SER A 186 5.12 10.82 14.52
C SER A 186 6.57 11.11 14.16
N GLN A 187 7.06 10.66 13.02
CA GLN A 187 8.43 10.94 12.58
C GLN A 187 8.63 12.43 12.28
N PHE A 188 7.57 13.13 11.89
CA PHE A 188 7.62 14.58 11.64
C PHE A 188 7.82 15.39 12.92
N ASP A 189 7.44 14.86 14.07
CA ASP A 189 7.71 15.48 15.37
C ASP A 189 9.15 15.20 15.84
N LYS A 190 9.68 14.02 15.52
CA LYS A 190 11.04 13.61 15.90
C LYS A 190 12.13 14.22 15.03
N MET A 191 11.80 14.52 13.76
CA MET A 191 12.72 15.05 12.76
C MET A 191 12.16 16.34 12.13
N PRO A 192 12.38 17.52 12.75
CA PRO A 192 11.74 18.78 12.33
C PRO A 192 11.98 19.19 10.87
N ARG A 193 13.08 18.70 10.26
CA ARG A 193 13.43 19.01 8.86
C ARG A 193 13.03 17.90 7.88
N LEU A 194 12.31 16.88 8.34
CA LEU A 194 11.97 15.72 7.53
C LEU A 194 11.22 16.11 6.25
N TYR A 195 10.19 16.94 6.38
CA TYR A 195 9.39 17.40 5.24
C TYR A 195 10.24 18.16 4.22
N ASP A 196 10.95 19.18 4.67
CA ASP A 196 11.78 20.02 3.79
C ASP A 196 12.87 19.22 3.09
N ARG A 197 13.49 18.28 3.81
CA ARG A 197 14.53 17.42 3.23
C ARG A 197 13.96 16.49 2.17
N ALA A 198 12.83 15.87 2.42
CA ALA A 198 12.17 15.02 1.44
C ALA A 198 11.80 15.81 0.18
N ARG A 199 11.26 17.02 0.33
CA ARG A 199 10.94 17.90 -0.79
C ARG A 199 12.17 18.32 -1.59
N MET A 200 13.25 18.69 -0.92
CA MET A 200 14.53 19.04 -1.59
C MET A 200 15.07 17.89 -2.42
N LEU A 201 14.91 16.65 -1.97
CA LEU A 201 15.35 15.46 -2.68
C LEU A 201 14.35 15.00 -3.75
N GLY A 202 13.19 15.64 -3.87
CA GLY A 202 12.14 15.25 -4.81
C GLY A 202 11.47 13.93 -4.46
N LEU A 203 11.48 13.54 -3.18
CA LEU A 203 10.78 12.35 -2.68
C LEU A 203 9.31 12.66 -2.43
N THR A 204 8.42 11.74 -2.81
CA THR A 204 7.02 11.80 -2.36
C THR A 204 6.93 11.52 -0.87
N ILE A 205 5.88 12.03 -0.23
CA ILE A 205 5.64 11.87 1.20
C ILE A 205 4.26 11.27 1.41
N ASN A 206 4.23 10.05 1.95
CA ASN A 206 3.05 9.39 2.46
C ASN A 206 3.15 9.28 3.98
N VAL A 207 2.05 9.36 4.68
CA VAL A 207 1.99 9.20 6.15
C VAL A 207 0.93 8.18 6.53
N TRP A 208 1.23 7.38 7.56
CA TRP A 208 0.35 6.31 8.06
C TRP A 208 0.38 6.22 9.59
N THR A 209 -0.52 5.54 10.25
CA THR A 209 -1.92 5.43 9.90
C THR A 209 -2.62 6.59 10.56
N VAL A 210 -3.24 7.46 9.78
CA VAL A 210 -3.78 8.74 10.26
C VAL A 210 -5.29 8.64 10.33
N ASP A 211 -5.83 8.45 11.55
CA ASP A 211 -7.25 8.25 11.81
C ASP A 211 -7.87 9.37 12.64
N ASP A 212 -7.04 10.18 13.29
CA ASP A 212 -7.49 11.33 14.07
C ASP A 212 -7.68 12.57 13.18
N PRO A 213 -8.85 13.24 13.24
CA PRO A 213 -9.13 14.42 12.42
C PRO A 213 -8.13 15.57 12.58
N LYS A 214 -7.58 15.78 13.79
CA LYS A 214 -6.59 16.84 14.03
C LYS A 214 -5.25 16.53 13.37
N ILE A 215 -4.85 15.25 13.37
CA ILE A 215 -3.65 14.81 12.67
C ILE A 215 -3.87 14.88 11.16
N MET A 216 -5.06 14.52 10.66
CA MET A 216 -5.43 14.69 9.25
C MET A 216 -5.27 16.15 8.82
N GLU A 217 -5.84 17.10 9.56
CA GLU A 217 -5.71 18.53 9.28
C GLU A 217 -4.24 18.97 9.24
N ARG A 218 -3.44 18.54 10.23
CA ARG A 218 -2.01 18.86 10.29
C ARG A 218 -1.25 18.34 9.06
N MET A 219 -1.51 17.11 8.62
CA MET A 219 -0.86 16.53 7.46
C MET A 219 -1.31 17.20 6.15
N LEU A 220 -2.59 17.56 6.05
CA LEU A 220 -3.09 18.36 4.93
C LEU A 220 -2.45 19.74 4.87
N ASP A 221 -2.34 20.44 6.01
CA ASP A 221 -1.69 21.75 6.11
C ASP A 221 -0.20 21.67 5.75
N MET A 222 0.46 20.60 6.14
CA MET A 222 1.87 20.36 5.79
C MET A 222 2.06 20.15 4.29
N GLY A 223 1.04 19.67 3.57
CA GLY A 223 1.10 19.41 2.14
C GLY A 223 1.76 18.10 1.76
N VAL A 224 1.58 17.04 2.55
CA VAL A 224 2.00 15.69 2.19
C VAL A 224 1.30 15.22 0.91
N ASP A 225 1.90 14.28 0.18
CA ASP A 225 1.32 13.78 -1.07
C ASP A 225 0.19 12.79 -0.83
N PHE A 226 0.33 11.93 0.19
CA PHE A 226 -0.63 10.88 0.50
C PHE A 226 -0.85 10.74 2.01
N ILE A 227 -2.05 10.36 2.39
CA ILE A 227 -2.43 10.03 3.76
C ILE A 227 -3.11 8.67 3.76
N THR A 228 -2.47 7.70 4.40
CA THR A 228 -3.00 6.35 4.58
C THR A 228 -3.83 6.28 5.85
N THR A 229 -5.09 5.87 5.75
CA THR A 229 -6.08 5.97 6.83
C THR A 229 -7.06 4.81 6.85
N ASP A 230 -7.52 4.45 8.05
CA ASP A 230 -8.68 3.56 8.25
C ASP A 230 -10.02 4.30 8.14
N GLU A 231 -9.98 5.64 7.99
CA GLU A 231 -11.14 6.53 7.90
C GLU A 231 -11.19 7.27 6.55
N PRO A 232 -11.20 6.54 5.40
CA PRO A 232 -11.09 7.19 4.09
C PRO A 232 -12.26 8.12 3.79
N ALA A 233 -13.49 7.77 4.19
CA ALA A 233 -14.66 8.63 3.96
C ALA A 233 -14.55 9.96 4.72
N MET A 234 -14.08 9.93 5.98
CA MET A 234 -13.85 11.14 6.77
C MET A 234 -12.82 12.05 6.10
N LEU A 235 -11.69 11.48 5.67
CA LEU A 235 -10.63 12.26 5.01
C LEU A 235 -11.09 12.85 3.67
N LEU A 236 -11.83 12.07 2.87
CA LEU A 236 -12.42 12.57 1.62
C LEU A 236 -13.35 13.76 1.86
N GLU A 237 -14.21 13.68 2.88
CA GLU A 237 -15.11 14.78 3.25
C GLU A 237 -14.34 16.04 3.71
N MET A 238 -13.29 15.86 4.51
CA MET A 238 -12.44 16.97 4.95
C MET A 238 -11.78 17.68 3.75
N ILE A 239 -11.24 16.92 2.81
CA ILE A 239 -10.60 17.47 1.60
C ILE A 239 -11.62 18.19 0.72
N GLU A 240 -12.81 17.64 0.54
CA GLU A 240 -13.88 18.27 -0.22
C GLU A 240 -14.29 19.63 0.39
N LYS A 241 -14.43 19.69 1.71
CA LYS A 241 -14.74 20.94 2.43
C LYS A 241 -13.64 22.00 2.25
N ARG A 242 -12.36 21.61 2.31
CA ARG A 242 -11.23 22.51 2.09
C ARG A 242 -11.19 23.07 0.67
N ASN A 243 -11.53 22.27 -0.32
CA ASN A 243 -11.54 22.69 -1.74
C ASN A 243 -12.69 23.65 -2.08
N LYS A 244 -13.71 23.76 -1.23
CA LYS A 244 -14.85 24.68 -1.38
C LYS A 244 -14.66 26.03 -0.70
N GLN A 245 -13.59 26.21 0.07
CA GLN A 245 -13.21 27.47 0.75
C GLN A 245 -12.24 28.28 -0.10
#